data_cc965dc49a9d0a4865b4ba19cc086fa0
#
_entry.id   cc965dc49a9d0a4865b4ba19cc086fa0
#
_cell.length_a   1.000
_cell.length_b   1.000
_cell.length_c   1.000
_cell.angle_alpha   90.00
_cell.angle_beta   90.00
_cell.angle_gamma   90.00
#
_symmetry.space_group_name_H-M   'P 1'
#
loop_
_entity.id
_entity.type
_entity.pdbx_description
1 polymer ?
#
loop_
_entity_poly.entity_id
_entity_poly.type
_entity_poly.pdbx_seq_one_letter_code
_entity_poly.pdbx_strand_id
1 'polypeptide(L)'
;MKKVFFIFALMLATMAAGAQDIELTPDGAYEKKDVVTVDSVSAAVLYDRAMMALTDWTGPDGKAKAGIDYQNQETHTVIYKGTFSLGFKNTFLGDGWHRYANFTLKVRCKDGRAQVTVTVGTMTGIYNRGNIERSWTIAEIKEAVNKSKGAKRERGEMLLTDIVETADGIMTAMGSKLKAADSGDHDDF
;
A
#
# COMPACT_ATOMS: atom_id res chain seq x y z
N MET A 1 -2.50 15.11 -49.10
CA MET A 1 -2.77 13.93 -48.26
C MET A 1 -1.44 13.34 -47.79
N LYS A 2 -0.85 13.95 -46.81
CA LYS A 2 0.39 13.50 -46.10
C LYS A 2 0.28 14.13 -44.73
N LYS A 3 0.27 13.33 -43.62
CA LYS A 3 0.45 13.69 -42.20
C LYS A 3 -0.58 13.02 -41.29
N VAL A 4 -0.61 11.70 -41.21
CA VAL A 4 -1.31 10.97 -40.11
C VAL A 4 -0.57 9.69 -39.70
N PHE A 5 0.75 9.57 -39.86
CA PHE A 5 1.49 8.34 -39.57
C PHE A 5 2.56 8.47 -38.49
N PHE A 6 2.47 9.48 -37.60
CA PHE A 6 3.57 9.71 -36.64
C PHE A 6 3.20 9.66 -35.15
N ILE A 7 2.01 9.19 -34.77
CA ILE A 7 1.58 9.18 -33.33
C ILE A 7 1.48 7.77 -32.73
N PHE A 8 1.69 6.70 -33.50
CA PHE A 8 1.54 5.33 -32.97
C PHE A 8 2.85 4.63 -32.56
N ALA A 9 3.99 5.31 -32.63
CA ALA A 9 5.32 4.71 -32.36
C ALA A 9 5.91 5.04 -30.98
N LEU A 10 5.17 5.72 -30.07
CA LEU A 10 5.71 6.16 -28.77
C LEU A 10 5.06 5.49 -27.55
N MET A 11 4.30 4.43 -27.73
CA MET A 11 3.69 3.67 -26.60
C MET A 11 4.22 2.25 -26.45
N LEU A 12 5.38 1.94 -27.03
CA LEU A 12 6.04 0.64 -26.86
C LEU A 12 7.42 0.80 -26.20
N ALA A 13 7.54 1.78 -25.31
CA ALA A 13 8.75 1.95 -24.51
C ALA A 13 8.50 1.44 -23.09
N THR A 14 9.22 0.35 -22.81
CA THR A 14 9.62 -0.08 -21.47
C THR A 14 8.58 -0.77 -20.59
N MET A 15 8.17 -1.99 -20.94
CA MET A 15 8.09 -3.04 -19.93
C MET A 15 9.46 -3.73 -19.81
N ALA A 16 10.48 -2.99 -19.51
CA ALA A 16 11.64 -3.54 -18.82
C ALA A 16 11.19 -3.66 -17.37
N ALA A 17 10.73 -4.85 -16.96
CA ALA A 17 10.64 -5.24 -15.56
C ALA A 17 12.07 -5.34 -14.98
N GLY A 18 12.77 -4.22 -14.95
CA GLY A 18 13.92 -4.01 -14.07
C GLY A 18 13.37 -3.87 -12.68
N ALA A 19 13.95 -4.58 -11.72
CA ALA A 19 13.68 -4.40 -10.30
C ALA A 19 13.55 -2.90 -10.02
N GLN A 20 12.35 -2.45 -9.66
CA GLN A 20 12.13 -1.07 -9.27
C GLN A 20 13.08 -0.80 -8.12
N ASP A 21 14.00 0.15 -8.29
CA ASP A 21 14.86 0.57 -7.19
C ASP A 21 13.98 1.28 -6.17
N ILE A 22 13.53 0.51 -5.16
CA ILE A 22 12.64 1.00 -4.12
C ILE A 22 13.41 2.03 -3.31
N GLU A 23 12.95 3.27 -3.36
CA GLU A 23 13.47 4.34 -2.51
C GLU A 23 12.94 4.14 -1.08
N LEU A 24 13.86 4.16 -0.12
CA LEU A 24 13.54 3.98 1.29
C LEU A 24 13.67 5.30 2.03
N THR A 25 12.84 5.46 3.05
CA THR A 25 12.99 6.55 4.03
C THR A 25 14.28 6.40 4.85
N PRO A 26 14.76 7.43 5.56
CA PRO A 26 15.97 7.34 6.38
C PRO A 26 15.92 6.26 7.46
N ASP A 27 14.73 5.90 7.93
CA ASP A 27 14.49 4.82 8.91
C ASP A 27 14.29 3.44 8.24
N GLY A 28 14.50 3.35 6.92
CA GLY A 28 14.52 2.10 6.17
C GLY A 28 13.15 1.53 5.79
N ALA A 29 12.09 2.32 5.87
CA ALA A 29 10.76 1.96 5.42
C ALA A 29 10.54 2.32 3.96
N TYR A 30 9.63 1.61 3.29
CA TYR A 30 9.06 2.06 2.02
C TYR A 30 7.92 3.04 2.31
N GLU A 31 7.94 4.20 1.70
CA GLU A 31 6.88 5.20 1.85
C GLU A 31 6.43 5.71 0.49
N LYS A 32 5.11 5.76 0.32
CA LYS A 32 4.45 6.39 -0.83
C LYS A 32 3.48 7.45 -0.35
N LYS A 33 3.52 8.61 -0.99
CA LYS A 33 2.62 9.74 -0.75
C LYS A 33 1.90 10.14 -2.01
N ASP A 34 0.62 10.46 -1.89
CA ASP A 34 -0.16 11.07 -2.96
C ASP A 34 -1.13 12.12 -2.41
N VAL A 35 -1.57 13.03 -3.27
CA VAL A 35 -2.57 14.05 -2.95
C VAL A 35 -3.80 13.84 -3.81
N VAL A 36 -4.87 13.43 -3.16
CA VAL A 36 -6.18 13.27 -3.80
C VAL A 36 -6.91 14.61 -3.78
N THR A 37 -7.15 15.18 -4.95
CA THR A 37 -7.94 16.41 -5.10
C THR A 37 -9.43 16.06 -5.21
N VAL A 38 -10.27 16.75 -4.43
CA VAL A 38 -11.73 16.60 -4.40
C VAL A 38 -12.32 17.99 -4.27
N ASP A 39 -12.48 18.64 -5.39
CA ASP A 39 -12.90 20.04 -5.45
C ASP A 39 -14.24 20.29 -4.71
N SER A 40 -14.32 21.44 -4.05
CA SER A 40 -15.52 21.90 -3.36
C SER A 40 -15.96 21.06 -2.14
N VAL A 41 -15.11 20.13 -1.66
CA VAL A 41 -15.39 19.33 -0.45
C VAL A 41 -14.56 19.85 0.71
N SER A 42 -15.20 20.06 1.87
CA SER A 42 -14.51 20.55 3.07
C SER A 42 -13.60 19.49 3.69
N ALA A 43 -12.61 19.94 4.47
CA ALA A 43 -11.71 19.06 5.21
C ALA A 43 -12.46 18.09 6.14
N ALA A 44 -13.53 18.56 6.79
CA ALA A 44 -14.37 17.75 7.69
C ALA A 44 -15.05 16.60 6.93
N VAL A 45 -15.67 16.88 5.79
CA VAL A 45 -16.32 15.84 4.97
C VAL A 45 -15.32 14.84 4.44
N LEU A 46 -14.13 15.29 3.98
CA LEU A 46 -13.07 14.37 3.55
C LEU A 46 -12.56 13.50 4.70
N TYR A 47 -12.49 14.05 5.91
CA TYR A 47 -12.10 13.31 7.11
C TYR A 47 -13.15 12.24 7.45
N ASP A 48 -14.44 12.58 7.41
CA ASP A 48 -15.53 11.64 7.67
C ASP A 48 -15.53 10.50 6.64
N ARG A 49 -15.33 10.80 5.36
CA ARG A 49 -15.16 9.78 4.30
C ARG A 49 -13.98 8.86 4.57
N ALA A 50 -12.83 9.41 5.01
CA ALA A 50 -11.67 8.63 5.37
C ALA A 50 -11.97 7.72 6.58
N MET A 51 -12.64 8.24 7.60
CA MET A 51 -13.03 7.46 8.79
C MET A 51 -13.98 6.32 8.44
N MET A 52 -15.02 6.58 7.65
CA MET A 52 -15.95 5.54 7.18
C MET A 52 -15.22 4.47 6.39
N ALA A 53 -14.39 4.87 5.41
CA ALA A 53 -13.62 3.95 4.61
C ALA A 53 -12.70 3.04 5.46
N LEU A 54 -12.11 3.57 6.53
CA LEU A 54 -11.20 2.82 7.40
C LEU A 54 -11.93 1.95 8.42
N THR A 55 -13.14 2.35 8.85
CA THR A 55 -13.98 1.54 9.73
C THR A 55 -14.43 0.25 9.04
N ASP A 56 -14.78 0.36 7.76
CA ASP A 56 -15.23 -0.78 6.94
C ASP A 56 -14.07 -1.57 6.33
N TRP A 57 -12.84 -1.13 6.54
CA TRP A 57 -11.68 -1.71 5.90
C TRP A 57 -11.27 -3.03 6.54
N THR A 58 -11.52 -4.11 5.85
CA THR A 58 -11.08 -5.45 6.25
C THR A 58 -9.65 -5.79 5.79
N GLY A 59 -8.99 -4.83 5.13
CA GLY A 59 -7.71 -5.05 4.45
C GLY A 59 -7.86 -5.80 3.12
N PRO A 60 -6.83 -5.82 2.27
CA PRO A 60 -6.90 -6.45 0.95
C PRO A 60 -7.25 -7.95 0.99
N ASP A 61 -7.02 -8.62 2.11
CA ASP A 61 -7.23 -10.07 2.27
C ASP A 61 -8.41 -10.45 3.17
N GLY A 62 -9.17 -9.47 3.69
CA GLY A 62 -10.24 -9.74 4.66
C GLY A 62 -9.78 -10.34 6.01
N LYS A 63 -8.48 -10.44 6.25
CA LYS A 63 -7.88 -11.11 7.42
C LYS A 63 -6.94 -10.21 8.22
N ALA A 64 -6.80 -8.94 7.85
CA ALA A 64 -5.86 -8.05 8.50
C ALA A 64 -6.28 -7.80 9.96
N LYS A 65 -5.37 -8.01 10.88
CA LYS A 65 -5.45 -7.37 12.21
C LYS A 65 -5.16 -5.89 11.97
N ALA A 66 -6.19 -5.09 11.92
CA ALA A 66 -6.08 -3.72 11.50
C ALA A 66 -7.02 -2.84 12.33
N GLY A 67 -6.64 -1.61 12.53
CA GLY A 67 -7.46 -0.66 13.26
C GLY A 67 -6.96 0.77 13.20
N ILE A 68 -7.85 1.69 13.57
CA ILE A 68 -7.50 3.09 13.73
C ILE A 68 -6.62 3.22 14.98
N ASP A 69 -5.38 3.67 14.77
CA ASP A 69 -4.36 3.87 15.82
C ASP A 69 -4.42 5.29 16.39
N TYR A 70 -4.78 6.27 15.55
CA TYR A 70 -4.89 7.66 15.94
C TYR A 70 -5.92 8.37 15.06
N GLN A 71 -6.72 9.22 15.70
CA GLN A 71 -7.65 10.12 15.03
C GLN A 71 -7.67 11.48 15.71
N ASN A 72 -7.77 12.54 14.92
CA ASN A 72 -7.89 13.91 15.43
C ASN A 72 -8.76 14.72 14.48
N GLN A 73 -9.95 15.09 14.97
CA GLN A 73 -10.94 15.83 14.20
C GLN A 73 -10.52 17.29 13.96
N GLU A 74 -9.81 17.93 14.89
CA GLU A 74 -9.38 19.32 14.74
C GLU A 74 -8.35 19.48 13.62
N THR A 75 -7.43 18.51 13.49
CA THR A 75 -6.41 18.48 12.42
C THR A 75 -6.83 17.68 11.20
N HIS A 76 -8.04 17.12 11.20
CA HIS A 76 -8.59 16.23 10.17
C HIS A 76 -7.57 15.16 9.76
N THR A 77 -7.01 14.47 10.76
CA THR A 77 -5.96 13.48 10.58
C THR A 77 -6.38 12.15 11.16
N VAL A 78 -6.24 11.07 10.37
CA VAL A 78 -6.42 9.70 10.84
C VAL A 78 -5.20 8.86 10.47
N ILE A 79 -4.81 7.96 11.38
CA ILE A 79 -3.75 6.98 11.18
C ILE A 79 -4.34 5.60 11.46
N TYR A 80 -4.17 4.72 10.50
CA TYR A 80 -4.60 3.35 10.54
C TYR A 80 -3.38 2.43 10.41
N LYS A 81 -3.31 1.40 11.23
CA LYS A 81 -2.27 0.37 11.16
C LYS A 81 -2.88 -0.96 10.80
N GLY A 82 -2.21 -1.69 9.93
CA GLY A 82 -2.66 -2.98 9.50
C GLY A 82 -1.55 -3.85 8.94
N THR A 83 -1.95 -5.05 8.55
CA THR A 83 -1.08 -6.00 7.86
C THR A 83 -1.73 -6.42 6.56
N PHE A 84 -0.93 -6.73 5.54
CA PHE A 84 -1.41 -7.43 4.35
C PHE A 84 -0.58 -8.69 4.09
N SER A 85 -1.22 -9.72 3.54
CA SER A 85 -0.57 -10.97 3.21
C SER A 85 0.29 -10.82 1.96
N LEU A 86 1.52 -11.31 2.04
CA LEU A 86 2.43 -11.49 0.91
C LEU A 86 2.46 -12.96 0.45
N GLY A 87 1.42 -13.69 0.81
CA GLY A 87 1.24 -15.08 0.44
C GLY A 87 2.08 -16.07 1.24
N PHE A 88 1.96 -17.33 0.85
CA PHE A 88 2.64 -18.46 1.45
C PHE A 88 3.77 -18.93 0.54
N LYS A 89 4.97 -19.08 1.11
CA LYS A 89 6.13 -19.63 0.43
C LYS A 89 6.40 -21.05 0.90
N ASN A 90 6.08 -22.04 0.06
CA ASN A 90 6.39 -23.44 0.30
C ASN A 90 7.90 -23.74 0.24
N THR A 91 8.34 -24.66 1.09
CA THR A 91 9.55 -25.44 0.90
C THR A 91 9.21 -26.77 0.22
N PHE A 92 10.24 -27.51 -0.23
CA PHE A 92 10.06 -28.81 -0.91
C PHE A 92 9.30 -29.87 -0.08
N LEU A 93 9.27 -29.73 1.25
CA LEU A 93 8.61 -30.68 2.17
C LEU A 93 7.20 -30.24 2.59
N GLY A 94 6.60 -29.26 1.90
CA GLY A 94 5.26 -28.74 2.26
C GLY A 94 5.27 -27.79 3.47
N ASP A 95 6.42 -27.55 4.09
CA ASP A 95 6.59 -26.51 5.09
C ASP A 95 6.75 -25.15 4.40
N GLY A 96 6.41 -24.08 5.10
CA GLY A 96 6.59 -22.77 4.51
C GLY A 96 6.38 -21.61 5.46
N TRP A 97 6.52 -20.43 4.90
CA TRP A 97 6.36 -19.17 5.59
C TRP A 97 5.11 -18.45 5.11
N HIS A 98 4.19 -18.16 6.02
CA HIS A 98 3.18 -17.12 5.79
C HIS A 98 3.85 -15.77 5.99
N ARG A 99 3.78 -14.89 5.01
CA ARG A 99 4.44 -13.59 5.04
C ARG A 99 3.40 -12.48 5.08
N TYR A 100 3.63 -11.52 5.95
CA TYR A 100 2.78 -10.36 6.15
C TYR A 100 3.63 -9.10 6.15
N ALA A 101 3.19 -8.06 5.48
CA ALA A 101 3.80 -6.74 5.61
C ALA A 101 2.95 -5.88 6.56
N ASN A 102 3.62 -5.19 7.47
CA ASN A 102 2.98 -4.25 8.38
C ASN A 102 3.00 -2.87 7.75
N PHE A 103 1.85 -2.23 7.67
CA PHE A 103 1.73 -0.90 7.09
C PHE A 103 1.04 0.09 8.01
N THR A 104 1.35 1.36 7.77
CA THR A 104 0.66 2.51 8.35
C THR A 104 0.06 3.32 7.20
N LEU A 105 -1.23 3.58 7.26
CA LEU A 105 -1.93 4.47 6.36
C LEU A 105 -2.30 5.74 7.12
N LYS A 106 -1.80 6.88 6.67
CA LYS A 106 -2.09 8.19 7.21
C LYS A 106 -2.84 9.02 6.19
N VAL A 107 -4.00 9.54 6.60
CA VAL A 107 -4.78 10.47 5.79
C VAL A 107 -4.86 11.81 6.53
N ARG A 108 -4.53 12.89 5.83
CA ARG A 108 -4.64 14.28 6.32
C ARG A 108 -5.49 15.07 5.34
N CYS A 109 -6.61 15.57 5.81
CA CYS A 109 -7.57 16.29 4.99
C CYS A 109 -7.41 17.81 5.16
N LYS A 110 -7.58 18.51 4.05
CA LYS A 110 -7.74 19.97 3.95
C LYS A 110 -8.87 20.24 2.96
N ASP A 111 -9.38 21.46 2.94
CA ASP A 111 -10.40 21.82 1.97
C ASP A 111 -9.94 21.53 0.53
N GLY A 112 -10.76 20.81 -0.21
CA GLY A 112 -10.53 20.43 -1.60
C GLY A 112 -9.48 19.33 -1.82
N ARG A 113 -8.85 18.76 -0.79
CA ARG A 113 -7.80 17.74 -0.97
C ARG A 113 -7.51 16.92 0.27
N ALA A 114 -7.02 15.70 0.07
CA ALA A 114 -6.48 14.86 1.14
C ALA A 114 -5.10 14.33 0.74
N GLN A 115 -4.14 14.39 1.66
CA GLN A 115 -2.86 13.72 1.52
C GLN A 115 -2.99 12.32 2.10
N VAL A 116 -2.71 11.32 1.28
CA VAL A 116 -2.66 9.91 1.66
C VAL A 116 -1.20 9.47 1.68
N THR A 117 -0.79 8.82 2.76
CA THR A 117 0.58 8.29 2.91
C THR A 117 0.47 6.84 3.35
N VAL A 118 1.10 5.93 2.61
CA VAL A 118 1.26 4.52 2.99
C VAL A 118 2.72 4.27 3.31
N THR A 119 3.00 3.77 4.50
CA THR A 119 4.35 3.43 4.95
C THR A 119 4.39 1.95 5.29
N VAL A 120 5.32 1.21 4.69
CA VAL A 120 5.58 -0.22 4.99
C VAL A 120 6.95 -0.30 5.64
N GLY A 121 6.98 -0.58 6.94
CA GLY A 121 8.23 -0.58 7.73
C GLY A 121 8.85 -1.96 7.86
N THR A 122 8.02 -2.99 8.04
CA THR A 122 8.49 -4.34 8.34
C THR A 122 7.66 -5.41 7.63
N MET A 123 8.29 -6.55 7.42
CA MET A 123 7.64 -7.79 7.03
C MET A 123 7.80 -8.82 8.16
N THR A 124 6.74 -9.53 8.47
CA THR A 124 6.74 -10.65 9.41
C THR A 124 6.52 -11.95 8.66
N GLY A 125 7.33 -12.95 8.94
CA GLY A 125 7.13 -14.31 8.46
C GLY A 125 6.82 -15.24 9.60
N ILE A 126 5.79 -16.09 9.44
CA ILE A 126 5.41 -17.13 10.40
C ILE A 126 5.65 -18.48 9.73
N TYR A 127 6.53 -19.29 10.29
CA TYR A 127 6.81 -20.63 9.82
C TYR A 127 5.73 -21.59 10.32
N ASN A 128 5.11 -22.36 9.42
CA ASN A 128 3.96 -23.20 9.74
C ASN A 128 4.31 -24.41 10.64
N ARG A 129 5.59 -24.85 10.66
CA ARG A 129 6.08 -25.89 11.57
C ARG A 129 6.75 -25.23 12.78
N GLY A 130 6.07 -25.25 13.94
CA GLY A 130 6.59 -24.75 15.20
C GLY A 130 6.27 -23.29 15.52
N ASN A 131 5.44 -22.62 14.74
CA ASN A 131 5.00 -21.21 14.96
C ASN A 131 6.16 -20.24 15.20
N ILE A 132 7.27 -20.44 14.48
CA ILE A 132 8.43 -19.56 14.58
C ILE A 132 8.11 -18.28 13.81
N GLU A 133 8.12 -17.15 14.52
CA GLU A 133 7.94 -15.82 13.95
C GLU A 133 9.28 -15.13 13.78
N ARG A 134 9.46 -14.47 12.63
CA ARG A 134 10.60 -13.60 12.35
C ARG A 134 10.14 -12.35 11.64
N SER A 135 10.74 -11.22 12.02
CA SER A 135 10.48 -9.93 11.36
C SER A 135 11.76 -9.39 10.74
N TRP A 136 11.59 -8.68 9.62
CA TRP A 136 12.64 -8.00 8.88
C TRP A 136 12.17 -6.61 8.51
N THR A 137 13.04 -5.64 8.56
CA THR A 137 12.79 -4.31 7.98
C THR A 137 12.84 -4.39 6.46
N ILE A 138 12.21 -3.45 5.77
CA ILE A 138 12.29 -3.37 4.30
C ILE A 138 13.73 -3.12 3.85
N ALA A 139 14.50 -2.34 4.63
CA ALA A 139 15.92 -2.13 4.37
C ALA A 139 16.74 -3.43 4.42
N GLU A 140 16.54 -4.29 5.42
CA GLU A 140 17.22 -5.59 5.51
C GLU A 140 16.85 -6.50 4.34
N ILE A 141 15.58 -6.49 3.91
CA ILE A 141 15.15 -7.26 2.74
C ILE A 141 15.85 -6.74 1.48
N LYS A 142 15.88 -5.43 1.25
CA LYS A 142 16.56 -4.80 0.11
C LYS A 142 18.05 -5.12 0.11
N GLU A 143 18.70 -5.01 1.25
CA GLU A 143 20.11 -5.36 1.40
C GLU A 143 20.39 -6.84 1.09
N ALA A 144 19.53 -7.75 1.60
CA ALA A 144 19.65 -9.18 1.32
C ALA A 144 19.44 -9.50 -0.17
N VAL A 145 18.53 -8.80 -0.85
CA VAL A 145 18.30 -8.90 -2.30
C VAL A 145 19.55 -8.47 -3.06
N ASN A 146 20.12 -7.30 -2.72
CA ASN A 146 21.31 -6.76 -3.39
C ASN A 146 22.55 -7.68 -3.26
N LYS A 147 22.69 -8.36 -2.12
CA LYS A 147 23.75 -9.35 -1.87
C LYS A 147 23.49 -10.71 -2.51
N SER A 148 22.29 -10.97 -3.03
CA SER A 148 21.89 -12.24 -3.62
C SER A 148 22.15 -12.30 -5.12
N LYS A 149 22.17 -13.53 -5.70
CA LYS A 149 22.31 -13.78 -7.14
C LYS A 149 21.29 -14.84 -7.60
N GLY A 150 21.02 -14.85 -8.91
CA GLY A 150 20.15 -15.83 -9.56
C GLY A 150 18.75 -15.89 -8.92
N ALA A 151 18.15 -17.06 -8.88
CA ALA A 151 16.79 -17.27 -8.40
C ALA A 151 16.50 -16.77 -6.97
N LYS A 152 17.53 -16.58 -6.13
CA LYS A 152 17.34 -15.99 -4.80
C LYS A 152 17.11 -14.49 -4.90
N ARG A 153 17.85 -13.82 -5.77
CA ARG A 153 17.68 -12.40 -6.06
C ARG A 153 16.31 -12.13 -6.69
N GLU A 154 15.96 -12.86 -7.75
CA GLU A 154 14.67 -12.72 -8.44
C GLU A 154 13.47 -12.84 -7.47
N ARG A 155 13.50 -13.84 -6.58
CA ARG A 155 12.45 -14.00 -5.56
C ARG A 155 12.39 -12.85 -4.56
N GLY A 156 13.51 -12.25 -4.24
CA GLY A 156 13.55 -11.09 -3.36
C GLY A 156 13.03 -9.84 -4.05
N GLU A 157 13.37 -9.66 -5.32
CA GLU A 157 12.86 -8.58 -6.16
C GLU A 157 11.33 -8.68 -6.33
N MET A 158 10.81 -9.89 -6.60
CA MET A 158 9.36 -10.11 -6.62
C MET A 158 8.68 -9.73 -5.30
N LEU A 159 9.28 -10.08 -4.17
CA LEU A 159 8.74 -9.72 -2.86
C LEU A 159 8.67 -8.20 -2.65
N LEU A 160 9.71 -7.48 -3.07
CA LEU A 160 9.71 -6.01 -3.01
C LEU A 160 8.66 -5.42 -3.94
N THR A 161 8.48 -5.99 -5.13
CA THR A 161 7.43 -5.60 -6.08
C THR A 161 6.04 -5.82 -5.48
N ASP A 162 5.77 -6.98 -4.87
CA ASP A 162 4.50 -7.27 -4.19
C ASP A 162 4.17 -6.23 -3.10
N ILE A 163 5.18 -5.76 -2.36
CA ILE A 163 5.03 -4.71 -1.34
C ILE A 163 4.61 -3.39 -1.98
N VAL A 164 5.28 -2.98 -3.06
CA VAL A 164 4.99 -1.74 -3.78
C VAL A 164 3.58 -1.79 -4.38
N GLU A 165 3.26 -2.85 -5.11
CA GLU A 165 1.95 -3.00 -5.77
C GLU A 165 0.80 -3.01 -4.76
N THR A 166 1.00 -3.66 -3.60
CA THR A 166 -0.03 -3.66 -2.54
C THR A 166 -0.19 -2.27 -1.93
N ALA A 167 0.92 -1.55 -1.68
CA ALA A 167 0.85 -0.18 -1.19
C ALA A 167 0.14 0.75 -2.19
N ASP A 168 0.36 0.55 -3.48
CA ASP A 168 -0.32 1.27 -4.57
C ASP A 168 -1.82 0.96 -4.62
N GLY A 169 -2.17 -0.30 -4.41
CA GLY A 169 -3.57 -0.73 -4.30
C GLY A 169 -4.28 -0.07 -3.11
N ILE A 170 -3.63 -0.02 -1.94
CA ILE A 170 -4.14 0.67 -0.75
C ILE A 170 -4.36 2.16 -1.04
N MET A 171 -3.38 2.82 -1.66
CA MET A 171 -3.43 4.23 -2.04
C MET A 171 -4.60 4.51 -2.99
N THR A 172 -4.75 3.70 -4.03
CA THR A 172 -5.80 3.82 -5.04
C THR A 172 -7.19 3.60 -4.42
N ALA A 173 -7.34 2.58 -3.57
CA ALA A 173 -8.59 2.29 -2.90
C ALA A 173 -9.03 3.45 -1.99
N MET A 174 -8.10 3.99 -1.18
CA MET A 174 -8.39 5.16 -0.34
C MET A 174 -8.72 6.38 -1.19
N GLY A 175 -7.98 6.64 -2.26
CA GLY A 175 -8.25 7.75 -3.18
C GLY A 175 -9.65 7.67 -3.79
N SER A 176 -10.10 6.48 -4.17
CA SER A 176 -11.45 6.24 -4.68
C SER A 176 -12.53 6.53 -3.65
N LYS A 177 -12.33 6.11 -2.40
CA LYS A 177 -13.27 6.37 -1.30
C LYS A 177 -13.38 7.85 -0.96
N LEU A 178 -12.27 8.58 -0.98
CA LEU A 178 -12.26 10.03 -0.76
C LEU A 178 -13.01 10.80 -1.86
N LYS A 179 -12.94 10.32 -3.11
CA LYS A 179 -13.63 10.92 -4.27
C LYS A 179 -15.11 10.54 -4.38
N ALA A 180 -15.51 9.43 -3.75
CA ALA A 180 -16.90 9.02 -3.79
C ALA A 180 -17.76 10.14 -3.23
N ALA A 181 -18.72 10.63 -4.04
CA ALA A 181 -19.79 11.47 -3.50
C ALA A 181 -20.54 10.66 -2.45
N ASP A 182 -20.98 11.31 -1.38
CA ASP A 182 -21.98 10.69 -0.51
C ASP A 182 -23.12 10.30 -1.44
N SER A 183 -23.33 9.01 -1.65
CA SER A 183 -24.59 8.54 -2.17
C SER A 183 -25.58 8.92 -1.07
N GLY A 184 -26.18 10.10 -1.24
CA GLY A 184 -27.14 10.66 -0.29
C GLY A 184 -28.38 9.78 -0.24
N ASP A 185 -28.27 8.71 0.49
CA ASP A 185 -29.36 7.98 1.07
C ASP A 185 -29.42 8.39 2.55
N HIS A 186 -29.53 9.71 2.76
CA HIS A 186 -30.15 10.22 3.96
C HIS A 186 -31.63 9.95 3.76
N ASP A 187 -32.07 8.74 4.09
CA ASP A 187 -33.43 8.51 4.44
C ASP A 187 -33.78 9.55 5.51
N ASP A 188 -34.65 10.53 5.15
CA ASP A 188 -35.24 11.44 6.04
C ASP A 188 -36.00 10.65 7.12
N PHE A 189 -35.45 10.61 8.34
CA PHE A 189 -36.14 10.18 9.53
C PHE A 189 -36.94 11.34 10.14
#